data_69a816f8a4132b4f9fc6f742e97af1b8
#
_entry.id   69a816f8a4132b4f9fc6f742e97af1b8
#
_cell.length_a   1.000
_cell.length_b   1.000
_cell.length_c   1.000
_cell.angle_alpha   90.00
_cell.angle_beta   90.00
_cell.angle_gamma   90.00
#
_symmetry.space_group_name_H-M   'P 1'
#
loop_
_entity.id
_entity.type
_entity.pdbx_description
1 polymer ?
#
loop_
_entity_poly.entity_id
_entity_poly.type
_entity_poly.pdbx_seq_one_letter_code
_entity_poly.pdbx_strand_id
1 'polypeptide(L)'
;EDIANNILVDPKNKDSAFWEKSGADYFSALALGLFRDGKENEINLNSINLMSSVGEERMGVNTYIKEYFNLKGESSPEYIFGSTTFNAPNDTKGGILSTFRQKIRIFASREKLSEMLSYSDFDMRSIGEKKTAVFLIIHDEKTTYHSLLTVFLKQCYETLIEVAQSNGGKLSYRTNFILDEFANMPPLSDVDSMVSAARSRDIRFTFIIQNFAQLNDVYGKEVAETLKGNCGNLIYLISTEMAALEEISKMCGEVKSKEKDKTASTPLVTVTDLQKMKLFQAIIKRLRMNPFKTQYEPDFKINWGIERKELDFPYREHREVAMFDLKTYVSEEKRKKMLENVSNGTPQMNMNNPFMASNPFMSMDMPMNRPTSMPNPFMPSSNPTLSSPPSSPLSGLNKP
;
A
#
# COMPACT_ATOMS: atom_id res chain seq x y z
N GLU A 1 -5.74 -7.84 -1.04
CA GLU A 1 -6.28 -7.26 0.22
C GLU A 1 -5.15 -6.74 1.12
N ASP A 2 -4.10 -7.52 1.41
CA ASP A 2 -3.01 -7.12 2.31
C ASP A 2 -2.31 -5.83 1.87
N ILE A 3 -2.00 -5.70 0.58
CA ILE A 3 -1.44 -4.46 0.02
C ILE A 3 -2.38 -3.28 0.25
N ALA A 4 -3.66 -3.46 -0.02
CA ALA A 4 -4.68 -2.42 0.15
C ALA A 4 -4.77 -1.96 1.61
N ASN A 5 -4.81 -2.91 2.55
CA ASN A 5 -4.84 -2.63 3.97
C ASN A 5 -3.56 -1.93 4.44
N ASN A 6 -2.39 -2.37 4.01
CA ASN A 6 -1.11 -1.76 4.39
C ASN A 6 -0.94 -0.31 3.86
N ILE A 7 -1.54 0.01 2.71
CA ILE A 7 -1.50 1.37 2.14
C ILE A 7 -2.57 2.28 2.75
N LEU A 8 -3.77 1.75 2.95
CA LEU A 8 -4.97 2.57 3.17
C LEU A 8 -5.44 2.59 4.61
N VAL A 9 -5.20 1.53 5.41
CA VAL A 9 -5.70 1.41 6.77
C VAL A 9 -4.61 1.78 7.78
N ASP A 10 -4.92 2.74 8.65
CA ASP A 10 -4.11 3.05 9.83
C ASP A 10 -4.71 2.37 11.06
N PRO A 11 -4.04 1.35 11.64
CA PRO A 11 -4.57 0.62 12.80
C PRO A 11 -4.81 1.51 14.04
N LYS A 12 -4.14 2.66 14.11
CA LYS A 12 -4.27 3.61 15.23
C LYS A 12 -5.46 4.54 15.07
N ASN A 13 -5.96 4.74 13.85
CA ASN A 13 -7.04 5.68 13.56
C ASN A 13 -8.41 5.00 13.56
N LYS A 14 -9.01 4.87 14.73
CA LYS A 14 -10.33 4.23 14.88
C LYS A 14 -11.47 5.07 14.29
N ASP A 15 -11.33 6.39 14.28
CA ASP A 15 -12.38 7.30 13.83
C ASP A 15 -12.58 7.28 12.31
N SER A 16 -11.54 7.01 11.54
CA SER A 16 -11.61 6.90 10.09
C SER A 16 -11.68 5.46 9.58
N ALA A 17 -11.77 4.46 10.46
CA ALA A 17 -11.68 3.05 10.11
C ALA A 17 -12.69 2.61 9.03
N PHE A 18 -13.92 3.15 9.04
CA PHE A 18 -14.90 2.87 8.01
C PHE A 18 -14.45 3.36 6.62
N TRP A 19 -13.98 4.60 6.53
CA TRP A 19 -13.56 5.21 5.28
C TRP A 19 -12.31 4.54 4.71
N GLU A 20 -11.37 4.20 5.58
CA GLU A 20 -10.12 3.55 5.21
C GLU A 20 -10.34 2.11 4.73
N LYS A 21 -11.16 1.33 5.44
CA LYS A 21 -11.51 -0.04 5.04
C LYS A 21 -12.31 -0.06 3.74
N SER A 22 -13.31 0.80 3.59
CA SER A 22 -14.05 0.91 2.33
C SER A 22 -13.16 1.36 1.17
N GLY A 23 -12.18 2.23 1.45
CA GLY A 23 -11.15 2.60 0.49
C GLY A 23 -10.26 1.42 0.10
N ALA A 24 -9.90 0.54 1.06
CA ALA A 24 -9.12 -0.67 0.81
C ALA A 24 -9.89 -1.69 -0.03
N ASP A 25 -11.19 -1.85 0.22
CA ASP A 25 -12.06 -2.69 -0.61
C ASP A 25 -12.13 -2.14 -2.04
N TYR A 26 -12.29 -0.82 -2.19
CA TYR A 26 -12.29 -0.18 -3.50
C TYR A 26 -10.95 -0.33 -4.23
N PHE A 27 -9.82 -0.21 -3.52
CA PHE A 27 -8.50 -0.51 -4.08
C PHE A 27 -8.41 -1.95 -4.59
N SER A 28 -8.88 -2.89 -3.78
CA SER A 28 -8.87 -4.32 -4.13
C SER A 28 -9.71 -4.59 -5.38
N ALA A 29 -10.88 -3.95 -5.50
CA ALA A 29 -11.71 -4.03 -6.70
C ALA A 29 -10.99 -3.53 -7.95
N LEU A 30 -10.36 -2.34 -7.88
CA LEU A 30 -9.61 -1.76 -8.99
C LEU A 30 -8.40 -2.62 -9.36
N ALA A 31 -7.67 -3.10 -8.36
CA ALA A 31 -6.49 -3.94 -8.58
C ALA A 31 -6.84 -5.27 -9.24
N LEU A 32 -7.87 -5.98 -8.74
CA LEU A 32 -8.34 -7.22 -9.34
C LEU A 32 -8.79 -7.02 -10.79
N GLY A 33 -9.55 -5.96 -11.04
CA GLY A 33 -9.95 -5.62 -12.39
C GLY A 33 -8.75 -5.33 -13.30
N LEU A 34 -7.78 -4.57 -12.81
CA LEU A 34 -6.56 -4.23 -13.55
C LEU A 34 -5.70 -5.46 -13.83
N PHE A 35 -5.55 -6.38 -12.88
CA PHE A 35 -4.85 -7.66 -13.11
C PHE A 35 -5.51 -8.51 -14.18
N ARG A 36 -6.80 -8.40 -14.34
CA ARG A 36 -7.57 -9.19 -15.33
C ARG A 36 -7.52 -8.60 -16.73
N ASP A 37 -7.55 -7.27 -16.84
CA ASP A 37 -7.81 -6.57 -18.10
C ASP A 37 -6.63 -5.73 -18.59
N GLY A 38 -5.75 -5.31 -17.68
CA GLY A 38 -4.58 -4.52 -18.01
C GLY A 38 -3.44 -5.35 -18.60
N LYS A 39 -2.60 -4.72 -19.38
CA LYS A 39 -1.33 -5.28 -19.80
C LYS A 39 -0.35 -5.24 -18.64
N GLU A 40 0.68 -6.09 -18.68
CA GLU A 40 1.68 -6.20 -17.62
C GLU A 40 2.29 -4.83 -17.22
N ASN A 41 2.63 -4.00 -18.19
CA ASN A 41 3.19 -2.66 -17.96
C ASN A 41 2.16 -1.62 -17.49
N GLU A 42 0.87 -1.90 -17.60
CA GLU A 42 -0.22 -1.05 -17.10
C GLU A 42 -0.60 -1.39 -15.65
N ILE A 43 -0.13 -2.52 -15.10
CA ILE A 43 -0.42 -2.96 -13.74
C ILE A 43 0.47 -2.20 -12.75
N ASN A 44 0.02 -1.01 -12.37
CA ASN A 44 0.74 -0.15 -11.43
C ASN A 44 -0.22 0.78 -10.67
N LEU A 45 0.28 1.42 -9.62
CA LEU A 45 -0.51 2.31 -8.76
C LEU A 45 -1.01 3.57 -9.50
N ASN A 46 -0.35 3.98 -10.58
CA ASN A 46 -0.78 5.12 -11.39
C ASN A 46 -2.07 4.79 -12.16
N SER A 47 -2.16 3.56 -12.69
CA SER A 47 -3.40 3.06 -13.31
C SER A 47 -4.56 3.04 -12.32
N ILE A 48 -4.34 2.56 -11.10
CA ILE A 48 -5.36 2.55 -10.04
C ILE A 48 -5.80 3.99 -9.71
N ASN A 49 -4.87 4.90 -9.56
CA ASN A 49 -5.18 6.31 -9.30
C ASN A 49 -5.97 6.94 -10.46
N LEU A 50 -5.56 6.69 -11.70
CA LEU A 50 -6.25 7.16 -12.90
C LEU A 50 -7.66 6.58 -12.99
N MET A 51 -7.82 5.27 -12.83
CA MET A 51 -9.13 4.60 -12.83
C MET A 51 -10.07 5.21 -11.79
N SER A 52 -9.60 5.53 -10.59
CA SER A 52 -10.40 6.15 -9.54
C SER A 52 -10.87 7.56 -9.86
N SER A 53 -10.12 8.32 -10.66
CA SER A 53 -10.45 9.70 -11.02
C SER A 53 -11.32 9.76 -12.28
N VAL A 54 -10.84 9.19 -13.38
CA VAL A 54 -11.57 9.16 -14.68
C VAL A 54 -12.84 8.31 -14.59
N GLY A 55 -12.81 7.29 -13.72
CA GLY A 55 -13.96 6.40 -13.51
C GLY A 55 -15.21 7.09 -13.00
N GLU A 56 -15.07 8.23 -12.33
CA GLU A 56 -16.24 9.02 -11.85
C GLU A 56 -16.86 9.91 -12.94
N GLU A 57 -16.26 10.02 -14.11
CA GLU A 57 -16.87 10.72 -15.22
C GLU A 57 -18.11 9.98 -15.73
N ARG A 58 -19.07 10.73 -16.23
CA ARG A 58 -20.35 10.17 -16.68
C ARG A 58 -20.22 9.45 -18.02
N MET A 59 -20.82 8.26 -18.06
CA MET A 59 -21.09 7.49 -19.27
C MET A 59 -22.60 7.18 -19.36
N GLY A 60 -23.36 8.07 -19.98
CA GLY A 60 -24.82 7.99 -20.00
C GLY A 60 -25.43 8.19 -18.61
N VAL A 61 -26.19 7.22 -18.10
CA VAL A 61 -26.85 7.26 -16.78
C VAL A 61 -25.88 6.96 -15.65
N ASN A 62 -24.86 6.15 -15.90
CA ASN A 62 -23.87 5.71 -14.92
C ASN A 62 -22.54 6.47 -15.05
N THR A 63 -21.57 6.09 -14.23
CA THR A 63 -20.15 6.49 -14.35
C THR A 63 -19.36 5.39 -15.06
N TYR A 64 -18.20 5.73 -15.65
CA TYR A 64 -17.33 4.74 -16.30
C TYR A 64 -16.95 3.61 -15.36
N ILE A 65 -16.67 3.90 -14.08
CA ILE A 65 -16.30 2.87 -13.13
C ILE A 65 -17.46 1.91 -12.80
N LYS A 66 -18.67 2.42 -12.69
CA LYS A 66 -19.85 1.58 -12.48
C LYS A 66 -20.12 0.70 -13.69
N GLU A 67 -19.99 1.24 -14.90
CA GLU A 67 -20.11 0.47 -16.14
C GLU A 67 -19.01 -0.59 -16.26
N TYR A 68 -17.78 -0.27 -15.86
CA TYR A 68 -16.68 -1.21 -15.82
C TYR A 68 -17.00 -2.43 -14.96
N PHE A 69 -17.45 -2.21 -13.72
CA PHE A 69 -17.81 -3.30 -12.82
C PHE A 69 -19.07 -4.05 -13.27
N ASN A 70 -20.04 -3.38 -13.86
CA ASN A 70 -21.22 -4.04 -14.47
C ASN A 70 -20.81 -5.00 -15.60
N LEU A 71 -19.77 -4.68 -16.37
CA LEU A 71 -19.24 -5.57 -17.41
C LEU A 71 -18.69 -6.87 -16.84
N LYS A 72 -18.19 -6.87 -15.59
CA LYS A 72 -17.63 -8.06 -14.91
C LYS A 72 -18.72 -8.98 -14.37
N GLY A 73 -19.92 -8.45 -14.09
CA GLY A 73 -21.03 -9.16 -13.50
C GLY A 73 -21.05 -9.10 -11.97
N GLU A 74 -22.24 -9.13 -11.40
CA GLU A 74 -22.48 -8.89 -9.97
C GLU A 74 -21.85 -9.95 -9.04
N SER A 75 -21.57 -11.15 -9.54
CA SER A 75 -20.93 -12.22 -8.79
C SER A 75 -19.40 -12.21 -8.86
N SER A 76 -18.81 -11.29 -9.62
CA SER A 76 -17.35 -11.20 -9.71
C SER A 76 -16.75 -10.60 -8.44
N PRO A 77 -15.55 -11.05 -8.03
CA PRO A 77 -14.85 -10.46 -6.87
C PRO A 77 -14.67 -8.95 -7.02
N GLU A 78 -14.33 -8.47 -8.20
CA GLU A 78 -14.14 -7.04 -8.51
C GLU A 78 -15.42 -6.24 -8.24
N TYR A 79 -16.57 -6.78 -8.65
CA TYR A 79 -17.85 -6.13 -8.40
C TYR A 79 -18.20 -6.13 -6.91
N ILE A 80 -18.01 -7.27 -6.23
CA ILE A 80 -18.34 -7.42 -4.81
C ILE A 80 -17.55 -6.41 -3.97
N PHE A 81 -16.23 -6.35 -4.14
CA PHE A 81 -15.37 -5.39 -3.43
C PHE A 81 -15.71 -3.92 -3.77
N GLY A 82 -15.96 -3.62 -5.04
CA GLY A 82 -16.25 -2.26 -5.48
C GLY A 82 -17.65 -1.77 -5.13
N SER A 83 -18.62 -2.68 -4.99
CA SER A 83 -20.05 -2.36 -4.88
C SER A 83 -20.38 -1.49 -3.67
N THR A 84 -19.68 -1.67 -2.56
CA THR A 84 -19.80 -0.85 -1.35
C THR A 84 -19.50 0.63 -1.60
N THR A 85 -18.65 0.93 -2.56
CA THR A 85 -18.26 2.30 -2.93
C THR A 85 -19.11 2.84 -4.07
N PHE A 86 -19.18 2.16 -5.23
CA PHE A 86 -19.85 2.74 -6.41
C PHE A 86 -21.38 2.74 -6.31
N ASN A 87 -21.99 1.94 -5.43
CA ASN A 87 -23.43 1.97 -5.13
C ASN A 87 -23.78 2.80 -3.88
N ALA A 88 -22.79 3.32 -3.16
CA ALA A 88 -23.03 4.16 -1.99
C ALA A 88 -23.75 5.48 -2.35
N PRO A 89 -24.51 6.06 -1.42
CA PRO A 89 -25.02 7.44 -1.56
C PRO A 89 -23.87 8.42 -1.84
N ASN A 90 -24.18 9.50 -2.58
CA ASN A 90 -23.15 10.43 -3.07
C ASN A 90 -22.23 10.97 -1.96
N ASP A 91 -22.77 11.31 -0.80
CA ASP A 91 -21.98 11.85 0.32
C ASP A 91 -21.02 10.79 0.89
N THR A 92 -21.53 9.57 1.10
CA THR A 92 -20.73 8.44 1.56
C THR A 92 -19.66 8.08 0.54
N LYS A 93 -20.04 7.98 -0.74
CA LYS A 93 -19.11 7.72 -1.84
C LYS A 93 -18.02 8.80 -1.91
N GLY A 94 -18.40 10.08 -1.79
CA GLY A 94 -17.47 11.21 -1.77
C GLY A 94 -16.45 11.10 -0.65
N GLY A 95 -16.87 10.72 0.56
CA GLY A 95 -15.99 10.49 1.71
C GLY A 95 -15.00 9.35 1.49
N ILE A 96 -15.47 8.19 0.99
CA ILE A 96 -14.62 7.04 0.67
C ILE A 96 -13.58 7.41 -0.38
N LEU A 97 -14.00 8.02 -1.50
CA LEU A 97 -13.10 8.42 -2.59
C LEU A 97 -12.11 9.50 -2.18
N SER A 98 -12.51 10.43 -1.32
CA SER A 98 -11.60 11.46 -0.77
C SER A 98 -10.49 10.82 0.06
N THR A 99 -10.85 9.93 0.99
CA THR A 99 -9.89 9.20 1.82
C THR A 99 -8.97 8.33 0.97
N PHE A 100 -9.52 7.57 0.05
CA PHE A 100 -8.77 6.75 -0.90
C PHE A 100 -7.74 7.58 -1.69
N ARG A 101 -8.18 8.64 -2.35
CA ARG A 101 -7.32 9.49 -3.18
C ARG A 101 -6.25 10.21 -2.36
N GLN A 102 -6.56 10.62 -1.13
CA GLN A 102 -5.57 11.23 -0.25
C GLN A 102 -4.41 10.27 0.05
N LYS A 103 -4.70 9.01 0.34
CA LYS A 103 -3.69 7.98 0.65
C LYS A 103 -2.89 7.56 -0.60
N ILE A 104 -3.55 7.41 -1.75
CA ILE A 104 -2.91 6.98 -3.01
C ILE A 104 -2.13 8.11 -3.69
N ARG A 105 -2.52 9.37 -3.49
CA ARG A 105 -1.91 10.53 -4.15
C ARG A 105 -0.38 10.57 -4.03
N ILE A 106 0.16 10.11 -2.92
CA ILE A 106 1.60 10.14 -2.69
C ILE A 106 2.39 9.34 -3.73
N PHE A 107 1.83 8.24 -4.20
CA PHE A 107 2.47 7.35 -5.17
C PHE A 107 2.39 7.90 -6.61
N ALA A 108 1.36 8.69 -6.92
CA ALA A 108 1.13 9.24 -8.25
C ALA A 108 1.65 10.68 -8.43
N SER A 109 1.82 11.45 -7.33
CA SER A 109 2.18 12.88 -7.41
C SER A 109 3.68 13.15 -7.57
N ARG A 110 4.53 12.13 -7.47
CA ARG A 110 5.98 12.24 -7.55
C ARG A 110 6.50 11.42 -8.71
N GLU A 111 6.94 12.10 -9.75
CA GLU A 111 7.38 11.50 -11.01
C GLU A 111 8.36 10.34 -10.82
N LYS A 112 9.45 10.53 -10.10
CA LYS A 112 10.45 9.47 -9.86
C LYS A 112 9.91 8.28 -9.08
N LEU A 113 9.00 8.50 -8.11
CA LEU A 113 8.37 7.42 -7.37
C LEU A 113 7.34 6.70 -8.23
N SER A 114 6.55 7.44 -8.98
CA SER A 114 5.58 6.95 -9.96
C SER A 114 6.25 6.03 -10.98
N GLU A 115 7.36 6.48 -11.56
CA GLU A 115 8.18 5.70 -12.48
C GLU A 115 8.74 4.44 -11.81
N MET A 116 9.36 4.57 -10.63
CA MET A 116 9.95 3.44 -9.91
C MET A 116 8.94 2.33 -9.60
N LEU A 117 7.67 2.70 -9.31
CA LEU A 117 6.60 1.75 -8.97
C LEU A 117 5.82 1.25 -10.19
N SER A 118 6.18 1.66 -11.40
CA SER A 118 5.45 1.28 -12.62
C SER A 118 6.02 0.05 -13.32
N TYR A 119 7.18 -0.44 -12.92
CA TYR A 119 7.78 -1.65 -13.48
C TYR A 119 8.56 -2.43 -12.43
N SER A 120 8.76 -3.73 -12.68
CA SER A 120 9.54 -4.62 -11.82
C SER A 120 10.83 -5.01 -12.54
N ASP A 121 11.97 -4.73 -11.90
CA ASP A 121 13.30 -5.17 -12.34
C ASP A 121 13.98 -6.07 -11.29
N PHE A 122 13.26 -6.41 -10.23
CA PHE A 122 13.72 -7.23 -9.12
C PHE A 122 12.70 -8.28 -8.72
N ASP A 123 13.12 -9.55 -8.72
CA ASP A 123 12.30 -10.66 -8.22
C ASP A 123 12.65 -10.98 -6.76
N MET A 124 11.70 -10.79 -5.86
CA MET A 124 11.85 -11.06 -4.43
C MET A 124 12.17 -12.53 -4.12
N ARG A 125 11.76 -13.47 -4.96
CA ARG A 125 12.06 -14.90 -4.81
C ARG A 125 13.56 -15.16 -4.79
N SER A 126 14.30 -14.36 -5.56
CA SER A 126 15.76 -14.46 -5.65
C SER A 126 16.48 -14.35 -4.29
N ILE A 127 15.88 -13.68 -3.31
CA ILE A 127 16.43 -13.55 -1.95
C ILE A 127 16.51 -14.92 -1.25
N GLY A 128 15.51 -15.78 -1.45
CA GLY A 128 15.46 -17.11 -0.84
C GLY A 128 16.16 -18.21 -1.65
N GLU A 129 16.42 -17.96 -2.93
CA GLU A 129 16.94 -18.95 -3.89
C GLU A 129 18.44 -18.80 -4.18
N LYS A 130 19.00 -17.61 -4.03
CA LYS A 130 20.42 -17.33 -4.28
C LYS A 130 20.99 -16.32 -3.29
N LYS A 131 22.32 -16.18 -3.23
CA LYS A 131 22.98 -15.19 -2.39
C LYS A 131 22.62 -13.78 -2.90
N THR A 132 21.78 -13.09 -2.15
CA THR A 132 21.26 -11.77 -2.49
C THR A 132 21.36 -10.84 -1.29
N ALA A 133 21.74 -9.59 -1.49
CA ALA A 133 21.67 -8.53 -0.50
C ALA A 133 20.80 -7.40 -1.02
N VAL A 134 19.80 -7.01 -0.25
CA VAL A 134 18.89 -5.91 -0.57
C VAL A 134 19.05 -4.81 0.47
N PHE A 135 19.36 -3.61 0.04
CA PHE A 135 19.50 -2.44 0.90
C PHE A 135 18.34 -1.48 0.64
N LEU A 136 17.53 -1.25 1.67
CA LEU A 136 16.42 -0.30 1.64
C LEU A 136 16.83 0.93 2.45
N ILE A 137 17.21 1.98 1.74
CA ILE A 137 17.68 3.22 2.37
C ILE A 137 16.53 4.23 2.32
N ILE A 138 16.06 4.63 3.50
CA ILE A 138 14.99 5.62 3.66
C ILE A 138 15.51 6.81 4.44
N HIS A 139 14.83 7.94 4.28
CA HIS A 139 15.20 9.16 4.99
C HIS A 139 14.57 9.17 6.38
N ASP A 140 15.37 9.36 7.43
CA ASP A 140 14.93 9.27 8.83
C ASP A 140 13.84 10.29 9.19
N GLU A 141 13.96 11.51 8.68
CA GLU A 141 13.03 12.61 8.97
C GLU A 141 11.74 12.59 8.13
N LYS A 142 11.74 11.89 6.99
CA LYS A 142 10.62 11.90 6.04
C LYS A 142 9.81 10.62 6.11
N THR A 143 8.80 10.60 6.98
CA THR A 143 7.89 9.46 7.15
C THR A 143 7.03 9.15 5.91
N THR A 144 7.10 10.02 4.89
CA THR A 144 6.28 9.95 3.67
C THR A 144 6.37 8.60 2.94
N TYR A 145 7.54 7.97 2.97
CA TYR A 145 7.79 6.71 2.26
C TYR A 145 7.78 5.46 3.15
N HIS A 146 7.54 5.64 4.44
CA HIS A 146 7.56 4.54 5.40
C HIS A 146 6.49 3.49 5.10
N SER A 147 5.30 3.89 4.62
CA SER A 147 4.26 2.95 4.21
C SER A 147 4.69 2.05 3.04
N LEU A 148 5.47 2.59 2.09
CA LEU A 148 6.02 1.79 1.00
C LEU A 148 7.01 0.74 1.51
N LEU A 149 7.84 1.12 2.51
CA LEU A 149 8.77 0.19 3.12
C LEU A 149 8.07 -0.98 3.81
N THR A 150 7.00 -0.69 4.59
CA THR A 150 6.24 -1.76 5.26
C THR A 150 5.55 -2.69 4.27
N VAL A 151 5.00 -2.16 3.17
CA VAL A 151 4.44 -2.97 2.08
C VAL A 151 5.52 -3.86 1.45
N PHE A 152 6.69 -3.30 1.13
CA PHE A 152 7.80 -4.06 0.55
C PHE A 152 8.27 -5.19 1.49
N LEU A 153 8.48 -4.90 2.77
CA LEU A 153 8.91 -5.89 3.76
C LEU A 153 7.89 -7.01 3.93
N LYS A 154 6.60 -6.66 3.97
CA LYS A 154 5.52 -7.65 4.10
C LYS A 154 5.46 -8.55 2.87
N GLN A 155 5.46 -7.99 1.67
CA GLN A 155 5.47 -8.76 0.42
C GLN A 155 6.72 -9.62 0.27
N CYS A 156 7.89 -9.09 0.63
CA CYS A 156 9.12 -9.85 0.63
C CYS A 156 9.02 -11.07 1.56
N TYR A 157 8.52 -10.87 2.78
CA TYR A 157 8.31 -11.98 3.72
C TYR A 157 7.31 -13.02 3.18
N GLU A 158 6.17 -12.62 2.66
CA GLU A 158 5.14 -13.50 2.09
C GLU A 158 5.69 -14.32 0.92
N THR A 159 6.39 -13.66 0.00
CA THR A 159 7.07 -14.33 -1.12
C THR A 159 8.09 -15.37 -0.63
N LEU A 160 8.87 -15.05 0.40
CA LEU A 160 9.82 -15.99 0.99
C LEU A 160 9.15 -17.17 1.68
N ILE A 161 7.96 -16.98 2.26
CA ILE A 161 7.15 -18.09 2.79
C ILE A 161 6.71 -19.03 1.68
N GLU A 162 6.25 -18.49 0.54
CA GLU A 162 5.87 -19.29 -0.64
C GLU A 162 7.06 -20.08 -1.20
N VAL A 163 8.23 -19.41 -1.34
CA VAL A 163 9.47 -20.07 -1.76
C VAL A 163 9.86 -21.20 -0.79
N ALA A 164 9.78 -20.95 0.51
CA ALA A 164 10.07 -21.97 1.51
C ALA A 164 9.11 -23.16 1.41
N GLN A 165 7.81 -22.90 1.20
CA GLN A 165 6.81 -23.98 1.01
C GLN A 165 7.11 -24.82 -0.23
N SER A 166 7.45 -24.18 -1.34
CA SER A 166 7.84 -24.87 -2.59
C SER A 166 9.11 -25.71 -2.43
N ASN A 167 10.01 -25.32 -1.52
CA ASN A 167 11.29 -25.97 -1.24
C ASN A 167 11.22 -26.93 -0.02
N GLY A 168 10.08 -27.53 0.25
CA GLY A 168 9.95 -28.52 1.34
C GLY A 168 9.95 -27.90 2.74
N GLY A 169 9.53 -26.65 2.88
CA GLY A 169 9.30 -25.96 4.13
C GLY A 169 10.43 -25.03 4.59
N LYS A 170 11.53 -24.92 3.83
CA LYS A 170 12.68 -24.06 4.17
C LYS A 170 13.24 -23.35 2.95
N LEU A 171 13.82 -22.19 3.17
CA LEU A 171 14.59 -21.50 2.13
C LEU A 171 15.90 -22.22 1.83
N SER A 172 16.34 -22.18 0.56
CA SER A 172 17.66 -22.68 0.14
C SER A 172 18.79 -21.85 0.75
N TYR A 173 18.58 -20.56 0.88
CA TYR A 173 19.48 -19.64 1.56
C TYR A 173 18.76 -18.97 2.73
N ARG A 174 19.41 -19.03 3.90
CA ARG A 174 18.92 -18.33 5.09
C ARG A 174 18.80 -16.84 4.82
N THR A 175 17.62 -16.28 5.03
CA THR A 175 17.38 -14.85 4.88
C THR A 175 17.39 -14.18 6.25
N ASN A 176 18.10 -13.05 6.35
CA ASN A 176 18.14 -12.23 7.56
C ASN A 176 17.52 -10.87 7.23
N PHE A 177 16.44 -10.52 7.92
CA PHE A 177 15.89 -9.17 7.96
C PHE A 177 16.62 -8.42 9.08
N ILE A 178 17.38 -7.40 8.73
CA ILE A 178 18.05 -6.50 9.69
C ILE A 178 17.31 -5.16 9.61
N LEU A 179 16.52 -4.87 10.63
CA LEU A 179 15.63 -3.72 10.69
C LEU A 179 16.20 -2.71 11.68
N ASP A 180 16.95 -1.76 11.14
CA ASP A 180 17.51 -0.66 11.92
C ASP A 180 16.42 0.37 12.23
N GLU A 181 16.47 0.95 13.43
CA GLU A 181 15.47 1.90 13.95
C GLU A 181 14.01 1.41 13.79
N PHE A 182 13.81 0.12 14.06
CA PHE A 182 12.52 -0.56 13.82
C PHE A 182 11.31 0.15 14.43
N ALA A 183 11.48 0.79 15.58
CA ALA A 183 10.41 1.52 16.25
C ALA A 183 10.09 2.89 15.59
N ASN A 184 10.90 3.36 14.65
CA ASN A 184 10.62 4.60 13.90
C ASN A 184 9.78 4.36 12.64
N MET A 185 9.58 3.09 12.27
CA MET A 185 8.73 2.71 11.15
C MET A 185 7.25 2.65 11.55
N PRO A 186 6.30 2.83 10.61
CA PRO A 186 4.92 2.44 10.85
C PRO A 186 4.81 0.98 11.25
N PRO A 187 3.81 0.60 12.04
CA PRO A 187 3.67 -0.78 12.47
C PRO A 187 3.58 -1.74 11.28
N LEU A 188 4.45 -2.73 11.27
CA LEU A 188 4.39 -3.83 10.32
C LEU A 188 3.28 -4.79 10.77
N SER A 189 2.23 -4.94 9.95
CA SER A 189 1.09 -5.78 10.29
C SER A 189 1.50 -7.23 10.53
N ASP A 190 0.95 -7.85 11.58
CA ASP A 190 1.17 -9.25 11.96
C ASP A 190 2.65 -9.64 12.18
N VAL A 191 3.48 -8.68 12.57
CA VAL A 191 4.93 -8.91 12.78
C VAL A 191 5.22 -9.96 13.84
N ASP A 192 4.39 -10.07 14.88
CA ASP A 192 4.48 -11.09 15.92
C ASP A 192 4.27 -12.51 15.37
N SER A 193 3.29 -12.67 14.47
CA SER A 193 3.04 -13.91 13.75
C SER A 193 4.18 -14.22 12.77
N MET A 194 4.68 -13.20 12.05
CA MET A 194 5.82 -13.32 11.14
C MET A 194 7.05 -13.86 11.86
N VAL A 195 7.43 -13.25 12.98
CA VAL A 195 8.61 -13.64 13.78
C VAL A 195 8.45 -15.05 14.34
N SER A 196 7.26 -15.40 14.83
CA SER A 196 6.97 -16.72 15.37
C SER A 196 7.11 -17.83 14.33
N ALA A 197 6.65 -17.59 13.10
CA ALA A 197 6.68 -18.56 12.00
C ALA A 197 8.02 -18.62 11.25
N ALA A 198 8.78 -17.54 11.24
CA ALA A 198 9.99 -17.35 10.43
C ALA A 198 11.07 -18.41 10.69
N ARG A 199 11.30 -18.77 11.96
CA ARG A 199 12.38 -19.68 12.38
C ARG A 199 12.35 -21.02 11.66
N SER A 200 11.18 -21.61 11.49
CA SER A 200 11.03 -22.94 10.85
C SER A 200 11.40 -22.91 9.37
N ARG A 201 11.42 -21.74 8.74
CA ARG A 201 11.64 -21.53 7.31
C ARG A 201 13.04 -20.96 6.98
N ASP A 202 13.92 -20.91 7.98
CA ASP A 202 15.26 -20.28 7.89
C ASP A 202 15.22 -18.78 7.60
N ILE A 203 14.17 -18.10 8.08
CA ILE A 203 14.09 -16.63 8.10
C ILE A 203 14.40 -16.15 9.51
N ARG A 204 15.20 -15.10 9.63
CA ARG A 204 15.61 -14.47 10.90
C ARG A 204 15.34 -12.98 10.88
N PHE A 205 14.90 -12.47 12.02
CA PHE A 205 14.72 -11.05 12.24
C PHE A 205 15.75 -10.56 13.27
N THR A 206 16.33 -9.41 12.99
CA THR A 206 17.16 -8.62 13.92
C THR A 206 16.53 -7.24 14.00
N PHE A 207 15.99 -6.91 15.16
CA PHE A 207 15.40 -5.61 15.44
C PHE A 207 16.41 -4.76 16.19
N ILE A 208 16.70 -3.56 15.69
CA ILE A 208 17.54 -2.57 16.36
C ILE A 208 16.61 -1.44 16.80
N ILE A 209 16.60 -1.17 18.10
CA ILE A 209 15.74 -0.16 18.71
C ILE A 209 16.53 0.68 19.70
N GLN A 210 16.13 1.91 19.90
CA GLN A 210 16.79 2.80 20.87
C GLN A 210 16.28 2.56 22.29
N ASN A 211 14.98 2.29 22.47
CA ASN A 211 14.37 2.00 23.76
C ASN A 211 13.09 1.14 23.61
N PHE A 212 12.65 0.54 24.70
CA PHE A 212 11.45 -0.29 24.72
C PHE A 212 10.15 0.54 24.73
N ALA A 213 10.19 1.77 25.25
CA ALA A 213 9.01 2.62 25.26
C ALA A 213 8.53 2.93 23.84
N GLN A 214 9.44 3.26 22.91
CA GLN A 214 9.09 3.47 21.50
C GLN A 214 8.47 2.21 20.88
N LEU A 215 8.99 1.04 21.18
CA LEU A 215 8.42 -0.22 20.67
C LEU A 215 6.99 -0.42 21.19
N ASN A 216 6.74 -0.14 22.49
CA ASN A 216 5.41 -0.20 23.07
C ASN A 216 4.44 0.82 22.47
N ASP A 217 4.92 2.03 22.15
CA ASP A 217 4.11 3.08 21.54
C ASP A 217 3.66 2.72 20.12
N VAL A 218 4.53 2.05 19.37
CA VAL A 218 4.24 1.65 17.97
C VAL A 218 3.33 0.43 17.92
N TYR A 219 3.64 -0.62 18.67
CA TYR A 219 3.00 -1.93 18.55
C TYR A 219 1.99 -2.25 19.66
N GLY A 220 1.95 -1.45 20.72
CA GLY A 220 1.26 -1.79 21.95
C GLY A 220 2.05 -2.78 22.80
N LYS A 221 1.74 -2.80 24.10
CA LYS A 221 2.51 -3.59 25.08
C LYS A 221 2.50 -5.10 24.79
N GLU A 222 1.37 -5.66 24.38
CA GLU A 222 1.22 -7.11 24.18
C GLU A 222 2.06 -7.61 23.00
N VAL A 223 2.00 -6.92 21.86
CA VAL A 223 2.79 -7.27 20.66
C VAL A 223 4.26 -7.03 20.92
N ALA A 224 4.65 -5.94 21.58
CA ALA A 224 6.02 -5.64 21.95
C ALA A 224 6.63 -6.72 22.86
N GLU A 225 5.88 -7.21 23.87
CA GLU A 225 6.30 -8.32 24.73
C GLU A 225 6.46 -9.62 23.93
N THR A 226 5.55 -9.90 23.00
CA THR A 226 5.64 -11.07 22.11
C THR A 226 6.87 -10.99 21.23
N LEU A 227 7.19 -9.84 20.66
CA LEU A 227 8.41 -9.62 19.87
C LEU A 227 9.68 -9.86 20.70
N LYS A 228 9.75 -9.24 21.88
CA LYS A 228 10.88 -9.45 22.81
C LYS A 228 11.03 -10.92 23.19
N GLY A 229 9.91 -11.61 23.48
CA GLY A 229 9.88 -13.03 23.84
C GLY A 229 10.36 -13.96 22.73
N ASN A 230 10.09 -13.61 21.47
CA ASN A 230 10.56 -14.37 20.31
C ASN A 230 12.03 -14.11 19.96
N CYS A 231 12.64 -13.04 20.47
CA CYS A 231 14.06 -12.75 20.30
C CYS A 231 14.91 -13.60 21.24
N GLY A 232 15.47 -14.70 20.73
CA GLY A 232 16.33 -15.61 21.52
C GLY A 232 17.70 -15.04 21.90
N ASN A 233 18.09 -13.90 21.30
CA ASN A 233 19.31 -13.17 21.61
C ASN A 233 18.97 -11.72 21.89
N LEU A 234 19.50 -11.19 22.99
CA LEU A 234 19.45 -9.76 23.32
C LEU A 234 20.89 -9.23 23.36
N ILE A 235 21.14 -8.16 22.64
CA ILE A 235 22.42 -7.45 22.61
C ILE A 235 22.13 -6.05 23.17
N TYR A 236 22.63 -5.77 24.35
CA TYR A 236 22.52 -4.45 24.97
C TYR A 236 23.82 -3.68 24.74
N LEU A 237 23.72 -2.52 24.15
CA LEU A 237 24.83 -1.60 23.91
C LEU A 237 24.83 -0.47 24.93
N ILE A 238 23.80 0.36 24.91
CA ILE A 238 23.56 1.46 25.85
C ILE A 238 22.10 1.90 25.80
N SER A 239 21.56 2.35 26.91
CA SER A 239 20.28 3.05 26.97
C SER A 239 20.26 3.99 28.16
N THR A 240 19.50 5.06 28.07
CA THR A 240 19.22 6.00 29.18
C THR A 240 17.88 5.74 29.83
N GLU A 241 17.06 4.84 29.27
CA GLU A 241 15.73 4.51 29.76
C GLU A 241 15.83 3.60 30.99
N MET A 242 15.39 4.09 32.17
CA MET A 242 15.47 3.33 33.42
C MET A 242 14.67 2.04 33.39
N ALA A 243 13.48 2.04 32.78
CA ALA A 243 12.65 0.85 32.66
C ALA A 243 13.35 -0.25 31.86
N ALA A 244 14.01 0.11 30.76
CA ALA A 244 14.81 -0.83 29.95
C ALA A 244 16.01 -1.36 30.74
N LEU A 245 16.71 -0.51 31.50
CA LEU A 245 17.83 -0.93 32.32
C LEU A 245 17.41 -1.93 33.40
N GLU A 246 16.29 -1.68 34.06
CA GLU A 246 15.73 -2.60 35.06
C GLU A 246 15.31 -3.94 34.44
N GLU A 247 14.66 -3.88 33.29
CA GLU A 247 14.22 -5.08 32.57
C GLU A 247 15.43 -5.92 32.15
N ILE A 248 16.46 -5.31 31.57
CA ILE A 248 17.69 -5.99 31.15
C ILE A 248 18.43 -6.58 32.35
N SER A 249 18.53 -5.83 33.43
CA SER A 249 19.12 -6.34 34.70
C SER A 249 18.40 -7.60 35.21
N LYS A 250 17.06 -7.58 35.26
CA LYS A 250 16.23 -8.73 35.60
C LYS A 250 16.42 -9.90 34.65
N MET A 251 16.47 -9.63 33.32
CA MET A 251 16.70 -10.65 32.31
C MET A 251 18.07 -11.33 32.46
N CYS A 252 19.09 -10.64 32.96
CA CYS A 252 20.41 -11.20 33.19
C CYS A 252 20.43 -12.16 34.38
N GLY A 253 19.42 -12.13 35.23
CA GLY A 253 19.27 -13.01 36.38
C GLY A 253 19.99 -12.53 37.60
N GLU A 254 20.01 -13.39 38.65
CA GLU A 254 20.53 -13.08 39.98
C GLU A 254 21.55 -14.10 40.45
N VAL A 255 22.48 -13.67 41.30
CA VAL A 255 23.44 -14.52 41.98
C VAL A 255 23.04 -14.64 43.43
N LYS A 256 23.00 -15.87 43.93
CA LYS A 256 22.74 -16.15 45.35
C LYS A 256 24.08 -16.10 46.10
N SER A 257 24.23 -15.12 46.98
CA SER A 257 25.35 -15.03 47.91
C SER A 257 24.94 -15.66 49.27
N LYS A 258 25.79 -16.53 49.81
CA LYS A 258 25.63 -17.02 51.15
C LYS A 258 26.52 -16.17 52.07
N GLU A 259 25.97 -15.13 52.67
CA GLU A 259 26.60 -14.41 53.77
C GLU A 259 25.85 -14.74 55.05
N LYS A 260 26.57 -15.36 56.03
CA LYS A 260 26.13 -15.58 57.42
C LYS A 260 24.64 -15.89 57.56
N ASP A 261 24.23 -17.10 57.22
CA ASP A 261 22.86 -17.66 57.41
C ASP A 261 21.68 -16.96 56.73
N LYS A 262 21.94 -15.95 55.88
CA LYS A 262 20.91 -15.35 55.03
C LYS A 262 21.30 -15.49 53.58
N THR A 263 20.44 -16.12 52.78
CA THR A 263 20.56 -16.17 51.33
C THR A 263 20.13 -14.82 50.80
N ALA A 264 21.07 -13.96 50.41
CA ALA A 264 20.79 -12.71 49.70
C ALA A 264 20.89 -12.96 48.20
N SER A 265 19.87 -12.52 47.47
CA SER A 265 19.89 -12.54 46.01
C SER A 265 20.26 -11.14 45.45
N THR A 266 21.29 -11.09 44.66
CA THR A 266 21.75 -9.84 44.04
C THR A 266 21.74 -9.98 42.51
N PRO A 267 21.34 -8.93 41.74
CA PRO A 267 21.39 -8.98 40.28
C PRO A 267 22.79 -9.32 39.80
N LEU A 268 22.89 -10.24 38.81
CA LEU A 268 24.14 -10.59 38.18
C LEU A 268 24.76 -9.39 37.44
N VAL A 269 23.90 -8.54 36.86
CA VAL A 269 24.26 -7.27 36.21
C VAL A 269 23.35 -6.22 36.82
N THR A 270 23.92 -5.25 37.51
CA THR A 270 23.13 -4.17 38.12
C THR A 270 22.79 -3.07 37.11
N VAL A 271 21.76 -2.29 37.41
CA VAL A 271 21.44 -1.08 36.62
C VAL A 271 22.66 -0.14 36.51
N THR A 272 23.41 -0.03 37.61
CA THR A 272 24.65 0.78 37.67
C THR A 272 25.74 0.26 36.69
N ASP A 273 25.86 -1.07 36.60
CA ASP A 273 26.80 -1.67 35.63
C ASP A 273 26.42 -1.36 34.18
N LEU A 274 25.11 -1.41 33.90
CA LEU A 274 24.57 -1.05 32.57
C LEU A 274 24.81 0.42 32.22
N GLN A 275 24.62 1.32 33.19
CA GLN A 275 24.86 2.76 33.00
C GLN A 275 26.34 3.13 32.81
N LYS A 276 27.25 2.35 33.41
CA LYS A 276 28.70 2.59 33.37
C LYS A 276 29.43 1.86 32.25
N MET A 277 28.70 1.24 31.33
CA MET A 277 29.32 0.57 30.19
C MET A 277 30.12 1.55 29.33
N LYS A 278 31.32 1.14 28.95
CA LYS A 278 32.16 1.93 28.06
C LYS A 278 31.73 1.80 26.60
N LEU A 279 32.12 2.76 25.78
CA LEU A 279 31.90 2.73 24.34
C LEU A 279 32.37 1.40 23.74
N PHE A 280 31.59 0.83 22.84
CA PHE A 280 31.79 -0.48 22.21
C PHE A 280 31.72 -1.69 23.14
N GLN A 281 31.39 -1.53 24.41
CA GLN A 281 31.05 -2.67 25.26
C GLN A 281 29.61 -3.09 25.04
N ALA A 282 29.35 -4.39 25.14
CA ALA A 282 28.01 -4.94 25.06
C ALA A 282 27.77 -6.03 26.08
N ILE A 283 26.53 -6.18 26.52
CA ILE A 283 26.06 -7.37 27.23
C ILE A 283 25.23 -8.19 26.27
N ILE A 284 25.62 -9.45 26.11
CA ILE A 284 24.92 -10.39 25.24
C ILE A 284 24.25 -11.44 26.12
N LYS A 285 22.92 -11.56 25.99
CA LYS A 285 22.13 -12.64 26.55
C LYS A 285 21.62 -13.52 25.44
N ARG A 286 21.89 -14.83 25.56
CA ARG A 286 21.34 -15.85 24.66
C ARG A 286 20.43 -16.79 25.43
N LEU A 287 19.44 -17.32 24.71
CA LEU A 287 18.54 -18.32 25.29
C LEU A 287 19.34 -19.52 25.80
N ARG A 288 19.07 -19.95 27.04
CA ARG A 288 19.74 -21.08 27.74
C ARG A 288 21.25 -20.89 28.02
N MET A 289 21.74 -19.67 27.97
CA MET A 289 23.13 -19.33 28.30
C MET A 289 23.16 -18.21 29.32
N ASN A 290 24.21 -18.18 30.13
CA ASN A 290 24.49 -17.04 30.99
C ASN A 290 24.80 -15.80 30.15
N PRO A 291 24.39 -14.61 30.60
CA PRO A 291 24.78 -13.38 29.95
C PRO A 291 26.31 -13.18 30.09
N PHE A 292 26.90 -12.57 29.09
CA PHE A 292 28.32 -12.24 29.10
C PHE A 292 28.56 -10.84 28.57
N LYS A 293 29.59 -10.20 29.13
CA LYS A 293 30.06 -8.89 28.68
C LYS A 293 31.17 -9.07 27.65
N THR A 294 31.09 -8.30 26.56
CA THR A 294 32.08 -8.32 25.49
C THR A 294 32.44 -6.90 25.05
N GLN A 295 33.47 -6.79 24.25
CA GLN A 295 33.90 -5.56 23.61
C GLN A 295 33.87 -5.76 22.10
N TYR A 296 33.19 -4.87 21.37
CA TYR A 296 33.23 -4.84 19.93
C TYR A 296 34.41 -3.98 19.43
N GLU A 297 35.00 -4.40 18.35
CA GLU A 297 35.89 -3.57 17.59
C GLU A 297 35.09 -2.77 16.57
N PRO A 298 35.23 -1.43 16.52
CA PRO A 298 34.46 -0.62 15.56
C PRO A 298 34.89 -0.97 14.13
N ASP A 299 33.90 -0.96 13.23
CA ASP A 299 34.02 -1.27 11.81
C ASP A 299 35.21 -0.56 11.12
N PHE A 300 35.40 0.74 11.41
CA PHE A 300 36.47 1.55 10.83
C PHE A 300 37.87 1.15 11.29
N LYS A 301 38.01 0.32 12.34
CA LYS A 301 39.31 -0.24 12.79
C LYS A 301 39.59 -1.61 12.19
N ILE A 302 38.56 -2.28 11.67
CA ILE A 302 38.72 -3.61 11.10
C ILE A 302 39.24 -3.49 9.68
N ASN A 303 40.39 -4.11 9.42
CA ASN A 303 40.88 -4.26 8.05
C ASN A 303 40.14 -5.41 7.37
N TRP A 304 39.15 -5.06 6.57
CA TRP A 304 38.34 -6.03 5.84
C TRP A 304 39.04 -6.62 4.61
N GLY A 305 40.23 -6.15 4.28
CA GLY A 305 40.99 -6.55 3.08
C GLY A 305 40.30 -6.10 1.76
N ILE A 306 39.36 -5.19 1.86
CA ILE A 306 38.59 -4.65 0.73
C ILE A 306 38.77 -3.14 0.71
N GLU A 307 39.16 -2.60 -0.43
CA GLU A 307 39.20 -1.16 -0.65
C GLU A 307 37.75 -0.64 -0.79
N ARG A 308 37.38 0.33 0.05
CA ARG A 308 36.09 0.99 -0.07
C ARG A 308 36.11 1.90 -1.29
N LYS A 309 35.28 1.58 -2.27
CA LYS A 309 35.06 2.42 -3.46
C LYS A 309 33.71 3.08 -3.36
N GLU A 310 33.65 4.35 -3.73
CA GLU A 310 32.36 4.99 -3.96
C GLU A 310 31.65 4.25 -5.09
N LEU A 311 30.36 4.00 -4.92
CA LEU A 311 29.55 3.35 -5.92
C LEU A 311 29.05 4.43 -6.90
N ASP A 312 29.43 4.32 -8.16
CA ASP A 312 28.85 5.10 -9.21
C ASP A 312 27.42 4.59 -9.46
N PHE A 313 26.44 5.46 -9.21
CA PHE A 313 25.07 5.14 -9.55
C PHE A 313 24.89 5.28 -11.06
N PRO A 314 24.54 4.19 -11.77
CA PRO A 314 24.32 4.27 -13.21
C PRO A 314 23.16 5.24 -13.49
N TYR A 315 23.36 6.10 -14.49
CA TYR A 315 22.28 6.91 -15.02
C TYR A 315 21.16 5.97 -15.52
N ARG A 316 19.95 6.17 -15.01
CA ARG A 316 18.76 5.48 -15.52
C ARG A 316 18.04 6.38 -16.51
N GLU A 317 17.80 5.87 -17.69
CA GLU A 317 16.93 6.53 -18.65
C GLU A 317 15.50 6.61 -18.09
N HIS A 318 14.88 7.75 -18.29
CA HIS A 318 13.46 7.95 -17.93
C HIS A 318 12.59 6.98 -18.74
N ARG A 319 11.70 6.26 -18.03
CA ARG A 319 10.72 5.36 -18.66
C ARG A 319 9.34 5.97 -18.58
N GLU A 320 8.66 5.98 -19.71
CA GLU A 320 7.27 6.42 -19.77
C GLU A 320 6.38 5.43 -18.99
N VAL A 321 5.54 5.98 -18.11
CA VAL A 321 4.62 5.19 -17.30
C VAL A 321 3.39 4.84 -18.11
N ALA A 322 3.24 3.57 -18.45
CA ALA A 322 2.02 3.08 -19.10
C ALA A 322 0.88 3.03 -18.08
N MET A 323 -0.29 3.51 -18.50
CA MET A 323 -1.49 3.55 -17.67
C MET A 323 -2.67 2.91 -18.38
N PHE A 324 -3.50 2.19 -17.62
CA PHE A 324 -4.71 1.56 -18.15
C PHE A 324 -5.77 2.61 -18.52
N ASP A 325 -6.19 2.62 -19.78
CA ASP A 325 -7.27 3.49 -20.25
C ASP A 325 -8.64 2.89 -20.04
N LEU A 326 -9.20 3.17 -18.86
CA LEU A 326 -10.54 2.72 -18.47
C LEU A 326 -11.63 3.12 -19.45
N LYS A 327 -11.56 4.36 -20.01
CA LYS A 327 -12.63 4.86 -20.88
C LYS A 327 -12.67 4.12 -22.20
N THR A 328 -11.52 3.96 -22.82
CA THR A 328 -11.39 3.21 -24.09
C THR A 328 -11.81 1.77 -23.86
N TYR A 329 -11.32 1.12 -22.80
CA TYR A 329 -11.69 -0.26 -22.46
C TYR A 329 -13.21 -0.45 -22.33
N VAL A 330 -13.88 0.36 -21.48
CA VAL A 330 -15.33 0.24 -21.28
C VAL A 330 -16.12 0.49 -22.56
N SER A 331 -15.68 1.46 -23.36
CA SER A 331 -16.35 1.79 -24.64
C SER A 331 -16.25 0.65 -25.64
N GLU A 332 -15.07 0.04 -25.74
CA GLU A 332 -14.82 -1.09 -26.64
C GLU A 332 -15.59 -2.35 -26.21
N GLU A 333 -15.56 -2.68 -24.93
CA GLU A 333 -16.26 -3.87 -24.40
C GLU A 333 -17.78 -3.75 -24.53
N LYS A 334 -18.34 -2.55 -24.31
CA LYS A 334 -19.76 -2.31 -24.57
C LYS A 334 -20.11 -2.46 -26.05
N ARG A 335 -19.25 -1.94 -26.92
CA ARG A 335 -19.43 -2.10 -28.37
C ARG A 335 -19.39 -3.57 -28.80
N LYS A 336 -18.45 -4.36 -28.26
CA LYS A 336 -18.38 -5.81 -28.53
C LYS A 336 -19.65 -6.52 -28.10
N LYS A 337 -20.11 -6.30 -26.85
CA LYS A 337 -21.36 -6.87 -26.36
C LYS A 337 -22.59 -6.47 -27.17
N MET A 338 -22.66 -5.23 -27.68
CA MET A 338 -23.73 -4.82 -28.57
C MET A 338 -23.70 -5.58 -29.90
N LEU A 339 -22.52 -5.75 -30.50
CA LEU A 339 -22.37 -6.50 -31.74
C LEU A 339 -22.71 -7.99 -31.56
N GLU A 340 -22.31 -8.60 -30.48
CA GLU A 340 -22.65 -9.99 -30.14
C GLU A 340 -24.16 -10.17 -29.96
N ASN A 341 -24.83 -9.24 -29.27
CA ASN A 341 -26.27 -9.27 -29.12
C ASN A 341 -27.02 -9.10 -30.43
N VAL A 342 -26.50 -8.29 -31.35
CA VAL A 342 -27.06 -8.13 -32.70
C VAL A 342 -26.83 -9.38 -33.53
N SER A 343 -25.66 -10.02 -33.44
CA SER A 343 -25.35 -11.24 -34.19
C SER A 343 -26.15 -12.45 -33.68
N ASN A 344 -26.40 -12.53 -32.36
CA ASN A 344 -27.19 -13.59 -31.75
C ASN A 344 -28.73 -13.32 -31.80
N GLY A 345 -29.12 -12.09 -32.11
CA GLY A 345 -30.52 -11.62 -32.16
C GLY A 345 -31.16 -11.58 -33.54
N THR A 346 -30.51 -12.13 -34.59
CA THR A 346 -31.19 -12.27 -35.89
C THR A 346 -32.22 -13.39 -35.78
N PRO A 347 -33.53 -13.10 -35.74
CA PRO A 347 -34.54 -14.14 -35.90
C PRO A 347 -34.34 -14.69 -37.31
N GLN A 348 -34.05 -15.96 -37.45
CA GLN A 348 -34.34 -16.66 -38.70
C GLN A 348 -35.78 -16.35 -39.03
N MET A 349 -36.02 -15.53 -40.03
CA MET A 349 -37.35 -15.38 -40.63
C MET A 349 -37.67 -16.78 -41.19
N ASN A 350 -38.50 -17.47 -40.42
CA ASN A 350 -39.07 -18.71 -40.86
C ASN A 350 -40.08 -18.37 -41.98
N MET A 351 -39.59 -18.49 -43.23
CA MET A 351 -40.36 -18.23 -44.47
C MET A 351 -41.55 -19.17 -44.65
N ASN A 352 -41.94 -19.96 -43.65
CA ASN A 352 -43.04 -20.89 -43.70
C ASN A 352 -44.18 -20.47 -42.74
N ASN A 353 -44.52 -19.20 -42.66
CA ASN A 353 -45.73 -18.78 -41.96
C ASN A 353 -46.83 -18.44 -42.98
N PRO A 354 -47.89 -19.27 -43.15
CA PRO A 354 -48.96 -19.07 -44.17
C PRO A 354 -49.89 -17.90 -43.82
N PHE A 355 -49.64 -17.12 -42.82
CA PHE A 355 -50.55 -16.05 -42.35
C PHE A 355 -50.20 -14.63 -42.84
N MET A 356 -49.23 -14.44 -43.77
CA MET A 356 -48.88 -13.11 -44.30
C MET A 356 -49.42 -12.89 -45.72
N ALA A 357 -50.35 -13.66 -46.20
CA ALA A 357 -50.93 -13.52 -47.57
C ALA A 357 -52.22 -12.74 -47.65
N SER A 358 -52.62 -11.96 -46.65
CA SER A 358 -53.85 -11.16 -46.75
C SER A 358 -53.77 -9.87 -45.90
N ASN A 359 -53.06 -8.87 -46.42
CA ASN A 359 -53.25 -7.50 -45.97
C ASN A 359 -53.32 -6.55 -47.19
N PRO A 360 -54.56 -6.08 -47.61
CA PRO A 360 -54.77 -5.33 -48.82
C PRO A 360 -54.56 -3.81 -48.68
N PHE A 361 -53.66 -3.36 -47.81
CA PHE A 361 -53.38 -1.94 -47.55
C PHE A 361 -51.90 -1.57 -47.78
N MET A 362 -51.34 -1.92 -48.91
CA MET A 362 -50.07 -1.30 -49.36
C MET A 362 -50.09 -1.15 -50.87
N SER A 363 -50.79 -0.16 -51.33
CA SER A 363 -50.57 0.47 -52.64
C SER A 363 -51.09 1.89 -52.53
N MET A 364 -50.22 2.82 -52.27
CA MET A 364 -50.37 4.20 -52.75
C MET A 364 -49.01 4.84 -52.86
N ASP A 365 -48.74 5.26 -54.05
CA ASP A 365 -47.58 5.87 -54.63
C ASP A 365 -47.15 7.17 -53.94
N MET A 366 -45.86 7.40 -53.96
CA MET A 366 -45.25 8.72 -53.83
C MET A 366 -45.64 9.67 -54.95
N PRO A 367 -45.70 10.99 -54.69
CA PRO A 367 -44.69 11.82 -55.36
C PRO A 367 -44.00 12.86 -54.46
N MET A 368 -42.77 13.10 -54.80
CA MET A 368 -41.95 14.23 -54.37
C MET A 368 -42.61 15.57 -54.71
N ASN A 369 -42.55 16.53 -53.75
CA ASN A 369 -42.34 17.94 -54.09
C ASN A 369 -41.78 18.72 -52.87
N ARG A 370 -40.68 19.36 -53.06
CA ARG A 370 -40.19 20.53 -52.33
C ARG A 370 -40.77 21.77 -53.01
N PRO A 371 -40.64 23.00 -52.52
CA PRO A 371 -40.43 23.59 -51.20
C PRO A 371 -41.44 24.72 -50.90
N THR A 372 -41.47 25.27 -49.70
CA THR A 372 -41.56 26.73 -49.50
C THR A 372 -41.53 27.11 -48.00
N SER A 373 -40.81 28.09 -47.76
CA SER A 373 -40.54 29.00 -46.66
C SER A 373 -41.73 29.54 -45.90
N MET A 374 -41.46 29.90 -44.61
CA MET A 374 -42.05 30.95 -43.79
C MET A 374 -42.94 30.53 -42.61
N PRO A 375 -43.05 31.38 -41.57
CA PRO A 375 -42.03 32.07 -40.75
C PRO A 375 -42.27 31.80 -39.22
N ASN A 376 -41.23 32.17 -38.49
CA ASN A 376 -41.23 32.19 -37.02
C ASN A 376 -41.95 33.45 -36.48
N PRO A 377 -42.82 33.40 -35.51
CA PRO A 377 -43.18 34.56 -34.73
C PRO A 377 -42.87 34.34 -33.26
N PHE A 378 -42.00 35.17 -32.72
CA PHE A 378 -41.97 35.78 -31.40
C PHE A 378 -40.53 36.09 -30.96
N MET A 379 -40.10 37.26 -31.41
CA MET A 379 -39.27 38.18 -30.61
C MET A 379 -40.09 39.44 -30.37
N PRO A 380 -39.93 40.09 -29.22
CA PRO A 380 -39.46 41.45 -29.23
C PRO A 380 -38.32 41.62 -28.20
N SER A 381 -37.19 42.15 -28.61
CA SER A 381 -36.72 43.55 -28.66
C SER A 381 -36.60 44.24 -27.32
N SER A 382 -35.39 44.61 -27.08
CA SER A 382 -34.84 45.91 -26.74
C SER A 382 -33.97 45.94 -25.45
N ASN A 383 -32.72 46.20 -25.69
CA ASN A 383 -31.81 46.96 -24.84
C ASN A 383 -32.35 48.36 -24.53
N PRO A 384 -31.89 49.14 -23.50
CA PRO A 384 -30.49 49.46 -23.35
C PRO A 384 -29.95 49.81 -21.91
N THR A 385 -28.66 50.04 -21.89
CA THR A 385 -27.83 51.01 -21.13
C THR A 385 -27.30 50.63 -19.75
N LEU A 386 -26.02 50.51 -19.74
CA LEU A 386 -24.96 51.20 -19.01
C LEU A 386 -25.21 51.67 -17.57
N SER A 387 -24.39 51.18 -16.63
CA SER A 387 -23.55 52.04 -15.80
C SER A 387 -22.51 51.23 -15.01
N SER A 388 -21.30 51.75 -15.10
CA SER A 388 -20.08 51.27 -14.45
C SER A 388 -19.98 51.74 -12.98
N PRO A 389 -18.93 51.33 -12.25
CA PRO A 389 -18.90 51.16 -10.81
C PRO A 389 -18.41 52.41 -10.03
N PRO A 390 -18.36 52.38 -8.74
CA PRO A 390 -17.35 53.18 -8.04
C PRO A 390 -16.39 52.36 -7.19
N SER A 391 -15.19 52.78 -7.32
CA SER A 391 -13.93 52.64 -6.64
C SER A 391 -13.96 52.59 -5.10
N SER A 392 -12.96 51.85 -4.63
CA SER A 392 -12.40 51.81 -3.28
C SER A 392 -12.19 53.18 -2.59
N PRO A 393 -11.94 53.17 -1.26
CA PRO A 393 -10.57 53.50 -0.88
C PRO A 393 -9.94 52.67 0.26
N LEU A 394 -8.63 52.67 0.15
CA LEU A 394 -7.58 52.35 1.09
C LEU A 394 -7.63 53.11 2.42
N SER A 395 -7.16 52.49 3.48
CA SER A 395 -6.25 52.96 4.53
C SER A 395 -6.33 51.94 5.67
N GLY A 396 -5.33 51.46 6.30
CA GLY A 396 -3.99 51.89 6.55
C GLY A 396 -3.62 51.44 7.95
N LEU A 397 -2.34 51.20 8.17
CA LEU A 397 -1.63 51.16 9.47
C LEU A 397 -1.34 49.82 10.10
N ASN A 398 -0.11 49.39 9.90
CA ASN A 398 1.06 49.46 10.82
C ASN A 398 1.15 48.43 11.93
N LYS A 399 2.29 47.82 11.83
CA LYS A 399 3.16 47.07 12.77
C LYS A 399 3.27 47.74 14.19
N PRO A 400 3.85 47.08 15.18
CA PRO A 400 5.15 46.40 15.09
C PRO A 400 5.12 44.86 15.17
#